data_4dbfc61a338e5d4afe2eea707b789b81
#
_entry.id   4dbfc61a338e5d4afe2eea707b789b81
#
_cell.length_a   1.000
_cell.length_b   1.000
_cell.length_c   1.000
_cell.angle_alpha   90.00
_cell.angle_beta   90.00
_cell.angle_gamma   90.00
#
_symmetry.space_group_name_H-M   'P 1'
#
loop_
_entity.id
_entity.type
_entity.pdbx_description
1 polymer ?
#
loop_
_entity_poly.entity_id
_entity_poly.type
_entity_poly.pdbx_seq_one_letter_code
_entity_poly.pdbx_strand_id
1 'polypeptide(L)'
;MQTYDTQKAERVWQRVQGSKEEAKQSKVLDNIQELIMNEWIAAATYLRLARQMPQKQAAMLQKLAAEEQTHAACLRGMYTLITGQQPVTRSPLPEVDTPELTLRRCYGREMQCLAQYESRISDPDYGQVYAKLAQQEREHCRRLLELL
;
A
#
# COMPACT_ATOMS: atom_id res chain seq x y z
N MET A 1 51.86 25.13 0.17
CA MET A 1 50.74 24.74 -0.70
C MET A 1 50.15 23.44 -0.18
N GLN A 2 48.96 23.49 0.43
CA GLN A 2 48.30 22.28 0.90
C GLN A 2 47.77 21.52 -0.33
N THR A 3 48.33 20.34 -0.57
CA THR A 3 47.80 19.42 -1.59
C THR A 3 46.44 18.92 -1.11
N TYR A 4 45.42 19.25 -1.85
CA TYR A 4 44.06 18.76 -1.61
C TYR A 4 44.04 17.24 -1.76
N ASP A 5 43.72 16.53 -0.67
CA ASP A 5 43.64 15.06 -0.72
C ASP A 5 42.34 14.63 -1.39
N THR A 6 42.41 14.51 -2.70
CA THR A 6 41.29 14.12 -3.58
C THR A 6 40.75 12.73 -3.24
N GLN A 7 41.60 11.82 -2.74
CA GLN A 7 41.17 10.46 -2.35
C GLN A 7 40.33 10.48 -1.07
N LYS A 8 40.64 11.39 -0.15
CA LYS A 8 39.85 11.56 1.07
C LYS A 8 38.49 12.17 0.77
N ALA A 9 38.44 13.16 -0.12
CA ALA A 9 37.21 13.78 -0.59
C ALA A 9 36.31 12.76 -1.30
N GLU A 10 36.86 11.92 -2.16
CA GLU A 10 36.13 10.87 -2.87
C GLU A 10 35.51 9.84 -1.92
N ARG A 11 36.27 9.40 -0.92
CA ARG A 11 35.76 8.46 0.11
C ARG A 11 34.61 9.05 0.93
N VAL A 12 34.68 10.34 1.25
CA VAL A 12 33.60 11.04 1.97
C VAL A 12 32.38 11.15 1.05
N TRP A 13 32.57 11.47 -0.21
CA TRP A 13 31.49 11.59 -1.18
C TRP A 13 30.75 10.27 -1.39
N GLN A 14 31.46 9.16 -1.54
CA GLN A 14 30.87 7.82 -1.66
C GLN A 14 30.08 7.41 -0.43
N ARG A 15 30.56 7.72 0.79
CA ARG A 15 29.80 7.47 2.04
C ARG A 15 28.52 8.29 2.10
N VAL A 16 28.56 9.56 1.70
CA VAL A 16 27.38 10.45 1.69
C VAL A 16 26.34 9.97 0.68
N GLN A 17 26.77 9.51 -0.49
CA GLN A 17 25.85 8.93 -1.48
C GLN A 17 25.25 7.62 -1.01
N GLY A 18 26.05 6.71 -0.45
CA GLY A 18 25.57 5.45 0.11
C GLY A 18 24.52 5.68 1.21
N SER A 19 24.76 6.59 2.14
CA SER A 19 23.79 6.92 3.19
C SER A 19 22.49 7.54 2.69
N LYS A 20 22.52 8.30 1.59
CA LYS A 20 21.32 8.84 0.94
C LYS A 20 20.49 7.77 0.25
N GLU A 21 21.13 6.82 -0.43
CA GLU A 21 20.45 5.69 -1.06
C GLU A 21 19.84 4.76 0.00
N GLU A 22 20.54 4.46 1.09
CA GLU A 22 19.99 3.69 2.21
C GLU A 22 18.77 4.35 2.84
N ALA A 23 18.82 5.67 3.07
CA ALA A 23 17.70 6.43 3.61
C ALA A 23 16.51 6.45 2.63
N LYS A 24 16.75 6.56 1.32
CA LYS A 24 15.72 6.50 0.28
C LYS A 24 15.07 5.11 0.23
N GLN A 25 15.86 4.04 0.27
CA GLN A 25 15.38 2.67 0.30
C GLN A 25 14.57 2.39 1.56
N SER A 26 14.99 2.85 2.72
CA SER A 26 14.25 2.74 3.99
C SER A 26 12.87 3.41 3.89
N LYS A 27 12.77 4.62 3.31
CA LYS A 27 11.48 5.29 3.07
C LYS A 27 10.55 4.50 2.14
N VAL A 28 11.09 3.91 1.07
CA VAL A 28 10.32 3.07 0.13
C VAL A 28 9.75 1.85 0.86
N LEU A 29 10.54 1.21 1.71
CA LEU A 29 10.14 0.04 2.48
C LEU A 29 9.06 0.37 3.52
N ASP A 30 9.20 1.48 4.23
CA ASP A 30 8.19 1.96 5.18
C ASP A 30 6.85 2.22 4.47
N ASN A 31 6.87 2.78 3.28
CA ASN A 31 5.69 3.00 2.47
C ASN A 31 5.01 1.69 2.02
N ILE A 32 5.79 0.68 1.60
CA ILE A 32 5.22 -0.63 1.23
C ILE A 32 4.60 -1.29 2.46
N GLN A 33 5.23 -1.21 3.61
CA GLN A 33 4.70 -1.72 4.87
C GLN A 33 3.35 -1.06 5.22
N GLU A 34 3.25 0.24 5.05
CA GLU A 34 2.01 1.00 5.27
C GLU A 34 0.92 0.59 4.28
N LEU A 35 1.26 0.43 3.01
CA LEU A 35 0.32 -0.06 1.99
C LEU A 35 -0.23 -1.45 2.33
N ILE A 36 0.63 -2.38 2.74
CA ILE A 36 0.21 -3.72 3.19
C ILE A 36 -0.81 -3.62 4.33
N MET A 37 -0.53 -2.76 5.32
CA MET A 37 -1.43 -2.54 6.44
C MET A 37 -2.79 -1.99 6.01
N ASN A 38 -2.79 -1.04 5.07
CA ASN A 38 -4.02 -0.45 4.53
C ASN A 38 -4.90 -1.50 3.83
N GLU A 39 -4.30 -2.39 3.03
CA GLU A 39 -5.03 -3.48 2.37
C GLU A 39 -5.63 -4.47 3.37
N TRP A 40 -4.88 -4.83 4.41
CA TRP A 40 -5.40 -5.69 5.49
C TRP A 40 -6.57 -5.05 6.24
N ILE A 41 -6.47 -3.78 6.57
CA ILE A 41 -7.53 -3.03 7.25
C ILE A 41 -8.77 -2.97 6.35
N ALA A 42 -8.61 -2.70 5.07
CA ALA A 42 -9.71 -2.68 4.10
C ALA A 42 -10.42 -4.04 4.04
N ALA A 43 -9.67 -5.13 3.84
CA ALA A 43 -10.22 -6.48 3.80
C ALA A 43 -11.01 -6.83 5.07
N ALA A 44 -10.43 -6.57 6.24
CA ALA A 44 -11.08 -6.84 7.52
C ALA A 44 -12.34 -5.98 7.73
N THR A 45 -12.31 -4.73 7.29
CA THR A 45 -13.47 -3.82 7.34
C THR A 45 -14.60 -4.32 6.46
N TYR A 46 -14.31 -4.72 5.23
CA TYR A 46 -15.33 -5.25 4.31
C TYR A 46 -15.97 -6.54 4.82
N LEU A 47 -15.18 -7.46 5.36
CA LEU A 47 -15.70 -8.70 5.95
C LEU A 47 -16.61 -8.42 7.15
N ARG A 48 -16.24 -7.48 7.98
CA ARG A 48 -17.03 -7.10 9.14
C ARG A 48 -18.32 -6.39 8.75
N LEU A 49 -18.25 -5.48 7.78
CA LEU A 49 -19.39 -4.75 7.24
C LEU A 49 -20.38 -5.70 6.53
N ALA A 50 -19.88 -6.70 5.81
CA ALA A 50 -20.71 -7.70 5.12
C ALA A 50 -21.68 -8.42 6.06
N ARG A 51 -21.31 -8.61 7.32
CA ARG A 51 -22.17 -9.25 8.33
C ARG A 51 -23.41 -8.42 8.69
N GLN A 52 -23.38 -7.14 8.39
CA GLN A 52 -24.43 -6.18 8.72
C GLN A 52 -25.26 -5.76 7.48
N MET A 53 -24.94 -6.32 6.31
CA MET A 53 -25.54 -5.92 5.04
C MET A 53 -26.46 -7.02 4.48
N PRO A 54 -27.46 -6.65 3.66
CA PRO A 54 -28.25 -7.61 2.92
C PRO A 54 -27.37 -8.50 2.02
N GLN A 55 -27.83 -9.71 1.74
CA GLN A 55 -27.08 -10.78 1.07
C GLN A 55 -26.34 -10.32 -0.21
N LYS A 56 -27.02 -9.58 -1.08
CA LYS A 56 -26.42 -9.11 -2.36
C LYS A 56 -25.25 -8.16 -2.12
N GLN A 57 -25.40 -7.21 -1.20
CA GLN A 57 -24.36 -6.24 -0.85
C GLN A 57 -23.25 -6.93 -0.05
N ALA A 58 -23.58 -7.85 0.84
CA ALA A 58 -22.62 -8.67 1.56
C ALA A 58 -21.72 -9.46 0.62
N ALA A 59 -22.28 -10.08 -0.44
CA ALA A 59 -21.49 -10.80 -1.43
C ALA A 59 -20.51 -9.90 -2.18
N MET A 60 -20.90 -8.67 -2.52
CA MET A 60 -20.01 -7.69 -3.13
C MET A 60 -18.86 -7.30 -2.19
N LEU A 61 -19.16 -7.04 -0.92
CA LEU A 61 -18.15 -6.71 0.10
C LEU A 61 -17.18 -7.85 0.36
N GLN A 62 -17.66 -9.09 0.38
CA GLN A 62 -16.80 -10.28 0.51
C GLN A 62 -15.85 -10.42 -0.68
N LYS A 63 -16.32 -10.12 -1.89
CA LYS A 63 -15.48 -10.09 -3.09
C LYS A 63 -14.41 -9.00 -3.01
N LEU A 64 -14.78 -7.79 -2.62
CA LEU A 64 -13.82 -6.71 -2.38
C LEU A 64 -12.77 -7.13 -1.34
N ALA A 65 -13.18 -7.73 -0.23
CA ALA A 65 -12.24 -8.21 0.79
C ALA A 65 -11.23 -9.22 0.25
N ALA A 66 -11.66 -10.16 -0.60
CA ALA A 66 -10.77 -11.14 -1.23
C ALA A 66 -9.78 -10.47 -2.19
N GLU A 67 -10.20 -9.46 -2.92
CA GLU A 67 -9.34 -8.67 -3.81
C GLU A 67 -8.29 -7.88 -3.01
N GLU A 68 -8.66 -7.27 -1.88
CA GLU A 68 -7.70 -6.59 -0.98
C GLU A 68 -6.68 -7.53 -0.37
N GLN A 69 -7.08 -8.74 0.00
CA GLN A 69 -6.15 -9.78 0.45
C GLN A 69 -5.13 -10.14 -0.64
N THR A 70 -5.55 -10.14 -1.90
CA THR A 70 -4.67 -10.35 -3.05
C THR A 70 -3.70 -9.17 -3.24
N HIS A 71 -4.17 -7.93 -3.07
CA HIS A 71 -3.32 -6.74 -3.07
C HIS A 71 -2.25 -6.81 -1.98
N ALA A 72 -2.66 -7.14 -0.75
CA ALA A 72 -1.73 -7.32 0.36
C ALA A 72 -0.69 -8.41 0.08
N ALA A 73 -1.09 -9.54 -0.49
CA ALA A 73 -0.17 -10.62 -0.87
C ALA A 73 0.83 -10.17 -1.94
N CYS A 74 0.39 -9.41 -2.93
CA CYS A 74 1.25 -8.83 -3.97
C CYS A 74 2.30 -7.89 -3.37
N LEU A 75 1.90 -6.97 -2.52
CA LEU A 75 2.79 -6.02 -1.84
C LEU A 75 3.77 -6.72 -0.89
N ARG A 76 3.33 -7.76 -0.19
CA ARG A 76 4.19 -8.60 0.64
C ARG A 76 5.26 -9.31 -0.20
N GLY A 77 4.88 -9.83 -1.36
CA GLY A 77 5.81 -10.42 -2.31
C GLY A 77 6.87 -9.42 -2.76
N MET A 78 6.48 -8.19 -3.11
CA MET A 78 7.40 -7.11 -3.45
C MET A 78 8.35 -6.79 -2.28
N TYR A 79 7.84 -6.64 -1.08
CA TYR A 79 8.63 -6.39 0.11
C TYR A 79 9.70 -7.49 0.31
N THR A 80 9.30 -8.75 0.19
CA THR A 80 10.21 -9.90 0.34
C THR A 80 11.28 -9.92 -0.76
N LEU A 81 10.91 -9.61 -2.00
CA LEU A 81 11.87 -9.51 -3.11
C LEU A 81 12.91 -8.41 -2.90
N ILE A 82 12.52 -7.29 -2.31
CA ILE A 82 13.40 -6.16 -2.05
C ILE A 82 14.30 -6.42 -0.83
N THR A 83 13.78 -7.02 0.24
CA THR A 83 14.45 -7.12 1.53
C THR A 83 15.01 -8.50 1.86
N GLY A 84 14.51 -9.55 1.21
CA GLY A 84 14.76 -10.94 1.60
C GLY A 84 14.06 -11.34 2.92
N GLN A 85 13.19 -10.48 3.47
CA GLN A 85 12.52 -10.68 4.75
C GLN A 85 11.00 -10.58 4.60
N GLN A 86 10.28 -11.16 5.55
CA GLN A 86 8.82 -10.99 5.63
C GLN A 86 8.48 -9.64 6.25
N PRO A 87 7.45 -8.94 5.75
CA PRO A 87 6.96 -7.72 6.38
C PRO A 87 6.29 -8.02 7.72
N VAL A 88 6.24 -7.02 8.61
CA VAL A 88 5.49 -7.12 9.86
C VAL A 88 4.00 -7.07 9.55
N THR A 89 3.27 -8.13 9.96
CA THR A 89 1.83 -8.25 9.79
C THR A 89 1.11 -8.06 11.13
N ARG A 90 1.02 -6.83 11.59
CA ARG A 90 0.12 -6.46 12.68
C ARG A 90 -1.01 -5.65 12.10
N SER A 91 -2.20 -6.24 12.07
CA SER A 91 -3.40 -5.53 11.66
C SER A 91 -4.17 -5.10 12.90
N PRO A 92 -4.36 -3.81 13.15
CA PRO A 92 -5.32 -3.37 14.15
C PRO A 92 -6.71 -3.82 13.70
N LEU A 93 -7.56 -4.17 14.68
CA LEU A 93 -8.95 -4.48 14.39
C LEU A 93 -9.63 -3.22 13.81
N PRO A 94 -10.34 -3.35 12.68
CA PRO A 94 -11.00 -2.20 12.09
C PRO A 94 -12.13 -1.70 12.99
N GLU A 95 -12.20 -0.40 13.17
CA GLU A 95 -13.37 0.25 13.76
C GLU A 95 -14.51 0.26 12.73
N VAL A 96 -15.65 -0.29 13.13
CA VAL A 96 -16.86 -0.31 12.31
C VAL A 96 -17.93 0.48 13.04
N ASP A 97 -18.41 1.49 12.36
CA ASP A 97 -19.53 2.35 12.76
C ASP A 97 -20.82 1.89 12.07
N THR A 98 -21.79 2.78 11.88
CA THR A 98 -22.94 2.47 11.04
C THR A 98 -22.49 2.07 9.64
N PRO A 99 -23.22 1.19 8.93
CA PRO A 99 -22.84 0.77 7.59
C PRO A 99 -22.59 1.93 6.63
N GLU A 100 -23.43 2.96 6.66
CA GLU A 100 -23.28 4.12 5.79
C GLU A 100 -21.99 4.92 6.06
N LEU A 101 -21.68 5.21 7.32
CA LEU A 101 -20.44 5.91 7.68
C LEU A 101 -19.21 5.07 7.38
N THR A 102 -19.28 3.77 7.63
CA THR A 102 -18.19 2.85 7.33
C THR A 102 -17.92 2.79 5.82
N LEU A 103 -18.96 2.70 4.98
CA LEU A 103 -18.83 2.72 3.53
C LEU A 103 -18.20 4.02 3.01
N ARG A 104 -18.58 5.16 3.54
CA ARG A 104 -17.99 6.46 3.18
C ARG A 104 -16.51 6.52 3.53
N ARG A 105 -16.13 6.02 4.70
CA ARG A 105 -14.70 5.91 5.09
C ARG A 105 -13.93 4.96 4.18
N CYS A 106 -14.52 3.82 3.85
CA CYS A 106 -13.92 2.88 2.89
C CYS A 106 -13.66 3.55 1.54
N TYR A 107 -14.65 4.25 1.00
CA TYR A 107 -14.48 4.99 -0.24
C TYR A 107 -13.33 6.00 -0.17
N GLY A 108 -13.24 6.77 0.90
CA GLY A 108 -12.13 7.71 1.12
C GLY A 108 -10.76 7.02 1.17
N ARG A 109 -10.68 5.85 1.81
CA ARG A 109 -9.44 5.04 1.84
C ARG A 109 -9.04 4.52 0.47
N GLU A 110 -10.00 4.01 -0.31
CA GLU A 110 -9.75 3.54 -1.68
C GLU A 110 -9.22 4.67 -2.57
N MET A 111 -9.78 5.87 -2.44
CA MET A 111 -9.29 7.05 -3.16
C MET A 111 -7.86 7.41 -2.76
N GLN A 112 -7.50 7.27 -1.48
CA GLN A 112 -6.14 7.49 -1.01
C GLN A 112 -5.17 6.42 -1.53
N CYS A 113 -5.56 5.14 -1.48
CA CYS A 113 -4.77 4.04 -2.03
C CYS A 113 -4.55 4.20 -3.54
N LEU A 114 -5.60 4.55 -4.27
CA LEU A 114 -5.53 4.86 -5.69
C LEU A 114 -4.48 5.94 -5.97
N ALA A 115 -4.54 7.06 -5.27
CA ALA A 115 -3.58 8.16 -5.44
C ALA A 115 -2.14 7.72 -5.10
N GLN A 116 -1.95 6.91 -4.08
CA GLN A 116 -0.64 6.38 -3.71
C GLN A 116 -0.07 5.44 -4.78
N TYR A 117 -0.89 4.55 -5.33
CA TYR A 117 -0.44 3.67 -6.42
C TYR A 117 -0.15 4.45 -7.70
N GLU A 118 -1.00 5.40 -8.08
CA GLU A 118 -0.78 6.25 -9.24
C GLU A 118 0.53 7.05 -9.13
N SER A 119 0.90 7.50 -7.94
CA SER A 119 2.16 8.22 -7.71
C SER A 119 3.41 7.37 -7.91
N ARG A 120 3.27 6.04 -8.01
CA ARG A 120 4.37 5.06 -8.12
C ARG A 120 4.46 4.36 -9.47
N ILE A 121 3.62 4.71 -10.42
CA ILE A 121 3.61 4.09 -11.76
C ILE A 121 4.94 4.30 -12.49
N SER A 122 5.67 5.34 -12.18
CA SER A 122 7.00 5.61 -12.75
C SER A 122 8.15 4.83 -12.10
N ASP A 123 7.87 3.98 -11.10
CA ASP A 123 8.88 3.11 -10.51
C ASP A 123 9.49 2.20 -11.58
N PRO A 124 10.84 2.17 -11.76
CA PRO A 124 11.48 1.42 -12.83
C PRO A 124 11.32 -0.10 -12.70
N ASP A 125 11.15 -0.62 -11.49
CA ASP A 125 11.05 -2.06 -11.22
C ASP A 125 9.61 -2.54 -11.04
N TYR A 126 8.77 -1.76 -10.35
CA TYR A 126 7.42 -2.15 -9.94
C TYR A 126 6.29 -1.27 -10.49
N GLY A 127 6.59 -0.35 -11.41
CA GLY A 127 5.62 0.59 -11.97
C GLY A 127 4.40 -0.09 -12.59
N GLN A 128 4.59 -1.23 -13.27
CA GLN A 128 3.48 -1.99 -13.85
C GLN A 128 2.60 -2.65 -12.78
N VAL A 129 3.17 -3.11 -11.69
CA VAL A 129 2.43 -3.65 -10.55
C VAL A 129 1.56 -2.56 -9.94
N TYR A 130 2.14 -1.39 -9.67
CA TYR A 130 1.39 -0.24 -9.15
C TYR A 130 0.29 0.24 -10.10
N ALA A 131 0.53 0.23 -11.40
CA ALA A 131 -0.49 0.58 -12.40
C ALA A 131 -1.68 -0.38 -12.35
N LYS A 132 -1.44 -1.68 -12.20
CA LYS A 132 -2.48 -2.69 -12.05
C LYS A 132 -3.26 -2.53 -10.75
N LEU A 133 -2.57 -2.31 -9.64
CA LEU A 133 -3.20 -2.03 -8.34
C LEU A 133 -4.08 -0.77 -8.43
N ALA A 134 -3.57 0.31 -9.02
CA ALA A 134 -4.34 1.54 -9.21
C ALA A 134 -5.63 1.32 -10.02
N GLN A 135 -5.57 0.52 -11.07
CA GLN A 135 -6.75 0.18 -11.87
C GLN A 135 -7.79 -0.58 -11.05
N GLN A 136 -7.37 -1.50 -10.21
CA GLN A 136 -8.25 -2.28 -9.34
C GLN A 136 -8.87 -1.40 -8.24
N GLU A 137 -8.09 -0.49 -7.64
CA GLU A 137 -8.64 0.48 -6.66
C GLU A 137 -9.69 1.41 -7.28
N ARG A 138 -9.50 1.82 -8.52
CA ARG A 138 -10.50 2.61 -9.26
C ARG A 138 -11.82 1.84 -9.41
N GLU A 139 -11.74 0.55 -9.68
CA GLU A 139 -12.90 -0.33 -9.74
C GLU A 139 -13.56 -0.53 -8.36
N HIS A 140 -12.75 -0.64 -7.28
CA HIS A 140 -13.28 -0.68 -5.91
C HIS A 140 -14.05 0.58 -5.56
N CYS A 141 -13.53 1.75 -5.89
CA CYS A 141 -14.23 3.02 -5.71
C CYS A 141 -15.60 3.02 -6.42
N ARG A 142 -15.64 2.54 -7.66
CA ARG A 142 -16.88 2.46 -8.44
C ARG A 142 -17.91 1.55 -7.77
N ARG A 143 -17.49 0.38 -7.31
CA ARG A 143 -18.38 -0.58 -6.61
C ARG A 143 -18.89 -0.04 -5.28
N LEU A 144 -18.03 0.65 -4.51
CA LEU A 144 -18.46 1.26 -3.26
C LEU A 144 -19.48 2.36 -3.46
N LEU A 145 -19.38 3.15 -4.54
CA LEU A 145 -20.40 4.14 -4.90
C LEU A 145 -21.76 3.50 -5.17
N GLU A 146 -21.80 2.29 -5.73
CA GLU A 146 -23.04 1.57 -5.92
C GLU A 146 -23.71 1.14 -4.61
N LEU A 147 -22.95 1.02 -3.53
CA LEU A 147 -23.45 0.67 -2.20
C LEU A 147 -23.88 1.89 -1.36
N LEU A 148 -23.44 3.07 -1.73
CA LEU A 148 -23.82 4.33 -1.10
C LEU A 148 -25.12 4.86 -1.68
#